data_8344adc738033eb9820073acda22f239
#
_entry.id   8344adc738033eb9820073acda22f239
#
_cell.length_a   1.000
_cell.length_b   1.000
_cell.length_c   1.000
_cell.angle_alpha   90.00
_cell.angle_beta   90.00
_cell.angle_gamma   90.00
#
_symmetry.space_group_name_H-M   'P 1'
#
loop_
_entity.id
_entity.type
_entity.pdbx_description
1 polymer ?
#
loop_
_entity_poly.entity_id
_entity_poly.type
_entity_poly.pdbx_seq_one_letter_code
_entity_poly.pdbx_strand_id
1 'polypeptide(L)'
;GFSLGVFDRDYLCNFDIAVVRVGERIVAFANILTAGNSDVSVDLMRHDDTGPDGVMDFLFAELMLWAQGRGFRRMGLGMAPLSGFEPHAFSTRWARIAALMYEHGEAVYNFQGLRRYKEKFDPTWEPRYLATTHRMALPRILLDVMTLISGGVRGLVAR
;
A
#
# COMPACT_ATOMS: atom_id res chain seq x y z
N GLY A 1 -6.79 6.01 7.44
CA GLY A 1 -6.16 4.96 6.65
C GLY A 1 -4.68 5.22 6.49
N PHE A 2 -3.89 4.18 6.55
CA PHE A 2 -2.44 4.29 6.41
C PHE A 2 -2.11 4.38 4.91
N SER A 3 -2.07 5.59 4.37
CA SER A 3 -1.47 5.83 3.06
C SER A 3 -0.12 6.49 3.27
N LEU A 4 0.90 5.99 2.60
CA LEU A 4 2.23 6.56 2.59
C LEU A 4 2.25 7.95 1.96
N GLY A 5 1.32 8.21 1.03
CA GLY A 5 1.20 9.47 0.33
C GLY A 5 0.47 10.52 1.16
N VAL A 6 1.02 11.71 1.25
CA VAL A 6 0.36 12.93 1.73
C VAL A 6 -0.17 13.68 0.51
N PHE A 7 -1.35 14.32 0.63
CA PHE A 7 -1.84 15.17 -0.44
C PHE A 7 -0.93 16.42 -0.55
N ASP A 8 -0.17 16.44 -1.60
CA ASP A 8 0.68 17.57 -1.99
C ASP A 8 0.36 17.92 -3.45
N ARG A 9 -0.12 19.14 -3.66
CA ARG A 9 -0.56 19.59 -4.97
C ARG A 9 0.57 19.61 -5.98
N ASP A 10 1.73 20.14 -5.57
CA ASP A 10 2.86 20.35 -6.47
C ASP A 10 3.45 18.97 -6.88
N TYR A 11 3.45 18.02 -5.94
CA TYR A 11 3.80 16.63 -6.23
C TYR A 11 2.80 15.99 -7.20
N LEU A 12 1.51 16.07 -6.92
CA LEU A 12 0.46 15.40 -7.70
C LEU A 12 0.30 15.96 -9.12
N CYS A 13 0.62 17.25 -9.34
CA CYS A 13 0.62 17.86 -10.67
C CYS A 13 1.62 17.22 -11.66
N ASN A 14 2.56 16.41 -11.17
CA ASN A 14 3.52 15.71 -12.02
C ASN A 14 3.01 14.36 -12.57
N PHE A 15 1.80 13.94 -12.21
CA PHE A 15 1.27 12.62 -12.55
C PHE A 15 -0.12 12.72 -13.18
N ASP A 16 -0.44 11.73 -14.00
CA ASP A 16 -1.83 11.49 -14.40
C ASP A 16 -2.65 11.07 -13.18
N ILE A 17 -3.87 11.58 -13.08
CA ILE A 17 -4.80 11.29 -11.99
C ILE A 17 -6.02 10.56 -12.53
N ALA A 18 -6.24 9.34 -12.06
CA ALA A 18 -7.49 8.64 -12.26
C ALA A 18 -8.53 9.14 -11.25
N VAL A 19 -9.74 9.41 -11.71
CA VAL A 19 -10.85 9.85 -10.86
C VAL A 19 -12.10 9.02 -11.12
N VAL A 20 -12.83 8.70 -10.06
CA VAL A 20 -14.17 8.11 -10.15
C VAL A 20 -15.18 9.20 -9.81
N ARG A 21 -16.21 9.34 -10.65
CA ARG A 21 -17.26 10.31 -10.47
C ARG A 21 -18.63 9.65 -10.33
N VAL A 22 -19.48 10.27 -9.52
CA VAL A 22 -20.92 10.00 -9.49
C VAL A 22 -21.60 11.32 -9.80
N GLY A 23 -22.13 11.45 -11.01
CA GLY A 23 -22.54 12.74 -11.55
C GLY A 23 -21.36 13.71 -11.62
N GLU A 24 -21.51 14.89 -11.04
CA GLU A 24 -20.46 15.91 -10.98
C GLU A 24 -19.47 15.74 -9.81
N ARG A 25 -19.78 14.83 -8.85
CA ARG A 25 -18.97 14.65 -7.65
C ARG A 25 -17.86 13.63 -7.86
N ILE A 26 -16.63 13.99 -7.54
CA ILE A 26 -15.51 13.05 -7.45
C ILE A 26 -15.63 12.27 -6.13
N VAL A 27 -15.71 10.94 -6.23
CA VAL A 27 -15.88 10.02 -5.09
C VAL A 27 -14.64 9.21 -4.81
N ALA A 28 -13.70 9.09 -5.75
CA ALA A 28 -12.39 8.50 -5.53
C ALA A 28 -11.37 9.05 -6.53
N PHE A 29 -10.09 8.97 -6.14
CA PHE A 29 -8.98 9.25 -7.05
C PHE A 29 -7.74 8.42 -6.69
N ALA A 30 -6.85 8.26 -7.68
CA ALA A 30 -5.50 7.75 -7.50
C ALA A 30 -4.55 8.44 -8.48
N ASN A 31 -3.32 8.76 -8.05
CA ASN A 31 -2.28 9.15 -9.00
C ASN A 31 -1.67 7.90 -9.65
N ILE A 32 -1.23 8.06 -10.89
CA ILE A 32 -0.68 6.98 -11.71
C ILE A 32 0.82 7.18 -11.81
N LEU A 33 1.58 6.19 -11.36
CA LEU A 33 3.02 6.13 -11.51
C LEU A 33 3.36 5.16 -12.64
N THR A 34 4.21 5.57 -13.56
CA THR A 34 4.70 4.70 -14.64
C THR A 34 6.19 4.51 -14.53
N ALA A 35 6.67 3.29 -14.75
CA ALA A 35 8.08 2.97 -14.84
C ALA A 35 8.38 2.36 -16.22
N GLY A 36 9.06 3.13 -17.06
CA GLY A 36 9.22 2.77 -18.46
C GLY A 36 7.87 2.58 -19.17
N ASN A 37 7.82 1.64 -20.12
CA ASN A 37 6.61 1.33 -20.89
C ASN A 37 5.95 0.01 -20.45
N SER A 38 6.36 -0.58 -19.33
CA SER A 38 5.92 -1.91 -18.93
C SER A 38 5.18 -1.95 -17.61
N ASP A 39 5.44 -1.02 -16.72
CA ASP A 39 4.97 -1.07 -15.35
C ASP A 39 4.17 0.18 -14.99
N VAL A 40 3.06 -0.04 -14.30
CA VAL A 40 2.23 1.01 -13.72
C VAL A 40 1.94 0.69 -12.27
N SER A 41 1.79 1.69 -11.45
CA SER A 41 1.44 1.57 -10.04
C SER A 41 0.64 2.80 -9.59
N VAL A 42 0.14 2.77 -8.37
CA VAL A 42 -0.49 3.90 -7.70
C VAL A 42 0.23 4.17 -6.37
N ASP A 43 0.28 5.41 -5.96
CA ASP A 43 0.89 5.83 -4.70
C ASP A 43 -0.15 6.39 -3.74
N LEU A 44 -0.69 7.56 -4.05
CA LEU A 44 -1.75 8.18 -3.27
C LEU A 44 -3.11 7.83 -3.85
N MET A 45 -3.95 7.23 -3.04
CA MET A 45 -5.36 6.99 -3.39
C MET A 45 -6.26 7.38 -2.21
N ARG A 46 -7.42 7.91 -2.52
CA ARG A 46 -8.45 8.30 -1.55
C ARG A 46 -9.82 8.07 -2.12
N HIS A 47 -10.76 7.79 -1.25
CA HIS A 47 -12.19 7.76 -1.58
C HIS A 47 -12.98 8.53 -0.53
N ASP A 48 -14.15 8.94 -0.92
CA ASP A 48 -15.14 9.53 -0.04
C ASP A 48 -15.91 8.42 0.67
N ASP A 49 -15.93 8.45 2.01
CA ASP A 49 -16.62 7.44 2.84
C ASP A 49 -18.15 7.46 2.63
N THR A 50 -18.70 8.54 2.03
CA THR A 50 -20.11 8.65 1.63
C THR A 50 -20.36 8.25 0.17
N GLY A 51 -19.34 7.74 -0.51
CA GLY A 51 -19.42 7.23 -1.88
C GLY A 51 -20.09 5.85 -1.94
N PRO A 52 -20.34 5.34 -3.16
CA PRO A 52 -20.91 4.00 -3.33
C PRO A 52 -19.96 2.91 -2.83
N ASP A 53 -20.53 1.80 -2.33
CA ASP A 53 -19.78 0.62 -2.00
C ASP A 53 -19.00 0.11 -3.21
N GLY A 54 -17.78 -0.39 -2.99
CA GLY A 54 -16.96 -0.95 -4.05
C GLY A 54 -16.27 0.08 -4.96
N VAL A 55 -16.34 1.38 -4.65
CA VAL A 55 -15.72 2.44 -5.47
C VAL A 55 -14.23 2.21 -5.71
N MET A 56 -13.52 1.68 -4.72
CA MET A 56 -12.08 1.37 -4.86
C MET A 56 -11.85 0.13 -5.72
N ASP A 57 -12.71 -0.88 -5.63
CA ASP A 57 -12.65 -2.06 -6.49
C ASP A 57 -12.86 -1.66 -7.96
N PHE A 58 -13.83 -0.79 -8.22
CA PHE A 58 -14.08 -0.20 -9.54
C PHE A 58 -12.86 0.60 -10.04
N LEU A 59 -12.31 1.49 -9.21
CA LEU A 59 -11.12 2.28 -9.58
C LEU A 59 -9.95 1.39 -9.99
N PHE A 60 -9.66 0.32 -9.22
CA PHE A 60 -8.57 -0.60 -9.55
C PHE A 60 -8.85 -1.41 -10.81
N ALA A 61 -10.07 -1.91 -10.99
CA ALA A 61 -10.46 -2.66 -12.18
C ALA A 61 -10.30 -1.80 -13.45
N GLU A 62 -10.80 -0.57 -13.42
CA GLU A 62 -10.68 0.37 -14.56
C GLU A 62 -9.22 0.76 -14.83
N LEU A 63 -8.40 0.95 -13.78
CA LEU A 63 -6.97 1.22 -13.94
C LEU A 63 -6.24 0.04 -14.58
N MET A 64 -6.58 -1.19 -14.23
CA MET A 64 -5.99 -2.40 -14.85
C MET A 64 -6.38 -2.49 -16.33
N LEU A 65 -7.63 -2.26 -16.67
CA LEU A 65 -8.11 -2.26 -18.06
C LEU A 65 -7.46 -1.13 -18.87
N TRP A 66 -7.36 0.06 -18.30
CA TRP A 66 -6.67 1.20 -18.90
C TRP A 66 -5.18 0.90 -19.15
N ALA A 67 -4.50 0.31 -18.15
CA ALA A 67 -3.09 -0.07 -18.27
C ALA A 67 -2.89 -1.13 -19.35
N GLN A 68 -3.74 -2.15 -19.39
CA GLN A 68 -3.73 -3.19 -20.43
C GLN A 68 -3.94 -2.58 -21.83
N GLY A 69 -4.92 -1.68 -21.98
CA GLY A 69 -5.20 -1.02 -23.26
C GLY A 69 -4.07 -0.12 -23.76
N ARG A 70 -3.19 0.35 -22.86
CA ARG A 70 -1.98 1.11 -23.19
C ARG A 70 -0.72 0.28 -23.35
N GLY A 71 -0.82 -1.04 -23.23
CA GLY A 71 0.28 -1.96 -23.43
C GLY A 71 1.18 -2.16 -22.21
N PHE A 72 0.80 -1.67 -21.04
CA PHE A 72 1.49 -2.01 -19.81
C PHE A 72 1.31 -3.50 -19.50
N ARG A 73 2.36 -4.13 -19.01
CA ARG A 73 2.38 -5.57 -18.74
C ARG A 73 2.10 -5.90 -17.28
N ARG A 74 2.42 -4.97 -16.39
CA ARG A 74 2.30 -5.17 -14.94
C ARG A 74 1.70 -3.95 -14.28
N MET A 75 0.77 -4.22 -13.36
CA MET A 75 0.28 -3.21 -12.44
C MET A 75 0.67 -3.59 -11.00
N GLY A 76 1.47 -2.75 -10.36
CA GLY A 76 1.88 -2.92 -8.98
C GLY A 76 0.76 -2.47 -8.03
N LEU A 77 0.25 -3.42 -7.24
CA LEU A 77 -0.74 -3.13 -6.20
C LEU A 77 -0.11 -2.64 -4.88
N GLY A 78 1.20 -2.38 -4.90
CA GLY A 78 1.95 -2.02 -3.71
C GLY A 78 2.23 -3.21 -2.80
N MET A 79 2.91 -2.95 -1.68
CA MET A 79 3.35 -3.98 -0.75
C MET A 79 2.25 -4.36 0.25
N ALA A 80 2.20 -5.64 0.64
CA ALA A 80 1.47 -6.12 1.81
C ALA A 80 2.50 -6.45 2.91
N PRO A 81 2.85 -5.51 3.79
CA PRO A 81 3.91 -5.70 4.78
C PRO A 81 3.60 -6.86 5.71
N LEU A 82 4.66 -7.56 6.13
CA LEU A 82 4.60 -8.69 7.07
C LEU A 82 3.71 -9.87 6.63
N SER A 83 3.15 -9.85 5.42
CA SER A 83 2.39 -10.98 4.89
C SER A 83 3.33 -12.11 4.44
N GLY A 84 2.90 -13.37 4.60
CA GLY A 84 3.68 -14.54 4.17
C GLY A 84 4.74 -15.00 5.17
N PHE A 85 4.73 -14.48 6.39
CA PHE A 85 5.49 -15.08 7.49
C PHE A 85 4.77 -16.30 8.03
N GLU A 86 5.08 -17.47 7.49
CA GLU A 86 4.65 -18.72 8.11
C GLU A 86 5.59 -19.08 9.26
N PRO A 87 5.09 -19.26 10.49
CA PRO A 87 5.91 -19.68 11.62
C PRO A 87 6.32 -21.14 11.44
N HIS A 88 7.55 -21.37 10.96
CA HIS A 88 8.15 -22.70 10.96
C HIS A 88 8.88 -22.97 12.28
N ALA A 89 9.02 -24.26 12.65
CA ALA A 89 9.68 -24.68 13.89
C ALA A 89 11.11 -24.11 14.05
N PHE A 90 11.78 -23.81 12.95
CA PHE A 90 13.12 -23.21 12.89
C PHE A 90 13.12 -21.71 12.62
N SER A 91 11.97 -21.05 12.68
CA SER A 91 11.88 -19.60 12.46
C SER A 91 12.71 -18.84 13.48
N THR A 92 13.41 -17.80 13.03
CA THR A 92 14.14 -16.91 13.92
C THR A 92 13.18 -16.22 14.89
N ARG A 93 13.67 -15.79 16.07
CA ARG A 93 12.84 -15.02 17.03
C ARG A 93 12.15 -13.81 16.38
N TRP A 94 12.81 -13.17 15.44
CA TRP A 94 12.27 -12.02 14.69
C TRP A 94 11.13 -12.42 13.72
N ALA A 95 11.22 -13.57 13.09
CA ALA A 95 10.13 -14.07 12.25
C ALA A 95 8.88 -14.38 13.09
N ARG A 96 9.05 -14.89 14.32
CA ARG A 96 7.94 -15.10 15.27
C ARG A 96 7.33 -13.78 15.71
N ILE A 97 8.14 -12.75 16.01
CA ILE A 97 7.64 -11.41 16.36
C ILE A 97 6.89 -10.79 15.17
N ALA A 98 7.43 -10.90 13.97
CA ALA A 98 6.77 -10.40 12.77
C ALA A 98 5.43 -11.11 12.50
N ALA A 99 5.36 -12.44 12.68
CA ALA A 99 4.11 -13.20 12.58
C ALA A 99 3.09 -12.76 13.64
N LEU A 100 3.54 -12.54 14.88
CA LEU A 100 2.70 -12.05 15.98
C LEU A 100 2.18 -10.63 15.70
N MET A 101 3.02 -9.77 15.13
CA MET A 101 2.60 -8.43 14.70
C MET A 101 1.61 -8.48 13.53
N TYR A 102 1.76 -9.44 12.63
CA TYR A 102 0.82 -9.63 11.53
C TYR A 102 -0.54 -10.14 12.03
N GLU A 103 -0.55 -11.05 13.01
CA GLU A 103 -1.77 -11.64 13.57
C GLU A 103 -2.49 -10.71 14.54
N HIS A 104 -1.76 -9.94 15.36
CA HIS A 104 -2.31 -9.16 16.46
C HIS A 104 -2.13 -7.64 16.30
N GLY A 105 -1.40 -7.20 15.28
CA GLY A 105 -1.12 -5.78 15.00
C GLY A 105 -2.27 -5.04 14.32
N GLU A 106 -3.44 -5.63 14.21
CA GLU A 106 -4.61 -5.03 13.53
C GLU A 106 -5.06 -3.71 14.15
N ALA A 107 -4.82 -3.50 15.46
CA ALA A 107 -5.10 -2.24 16.13
C ALA A 107 -4.23 -1.07 15.62
N VAL A 108 -3.04 -1.38 15.07
CA VAL A 108 -2.10 -0.39 14.55
C VAL A 108 -2.20 -0.29 13.02
N TYR A 109 -2.34 -1.42 12.35
CA TYR A 109 -2.45 -1.48 10.90
C TYR A 109 -3.14 -2.78 10.46
N ASN A 110 -4.19 -2.66 9.65
CA ASN A 110 -4.94 -3.82 9.13
C ASN A 110 -4.15 -4.55 8.03
N PHE A 111 -3.10 -5.26 8.42
CA PHE A 111 -2.22 -6.01 7.49
C PHE A 111 -2.97 -7.12 6.76
N GLN A 112 -3.84 -7.85 7.47
CA GLN A 112 -4.61 -8.95 6.91
C GLN A 112 -5.69 -8.45 5.96
N GLY A 113 -6.38 -7.38 6.33
CA GLY A 113 -7.38 -6.75 5.48
C GLY A 113 -6.78 -6.21 4.18
N LEU A 114 -5.60 -5.58 4.26
CA LEU A 114 -4.88 -5.11 3.07
C LEU A 114 -4.49 -6.27 2.14
N ARG A 115 -4.02 -7.39 2.71
CA ARG A 115 -3.68 -8.57 1.92
C ARG A 115 -4.93 -9.14 1.25
N ARG A 116 -6.02 -9.40 2.00
CA ARG A 116 -7.30 -9.89 1.46
C ARG A 116 -7.85 -8.98 0.38
N TYR A 117 -7.73 -7.66 0.56
CA TYR A 117 -8.17 -6.71 -0.45
C TYR A 117 -7.44 -6.93 -1.77
N LYS A 118 -6.11 -7.07 -1.72
CA LYS A 118 -5.30 -7.29 -2.93
C LYS A 118 -5.53 -8.68 -3.56
N GLU A 119 -5.80 -9.70 -2.76
CA GLU A 119 -6.13 -11.06 -3.22
C GLU A 119 -7.37 -11.11 -4.12
N LYS A 120 -8.28 -10.15 -4.02
CA LYS A 120 -9.42 -10.02 -4.94
C LYS A 120 -9.01 -9.90 -6.42
N PHE A 121 -7.82 -9.40 -6.68
CA PHE A 121 -7.31 -9.17 -8.03
C PHE A 121 -6.36 -10.27 -8.50
N ASP A 122 -6.31 -11.40 -7.79
CA ASP A 122 -5.46 -12.56 -8.09
C ASP A 122 -4.00 -12.18 -8.42
N PRO A 123 -3.29 -11.45 -7.54
CA PRO A 123 -1.99 -10.92 -7.85
C PRO A 123 -0.90 -11.99 -7.77
N THR A 124 0.14 -11.85 -8.59
CA THR A 124 1.39 -12.57 -8.41
C THR A 124 2.16 -11.98 -7.24
N TRP A 125 2.33 -12.76 -6.16
CA TRP A 125 3.07 -12.33 -4.98
C TRP A 125 4.58 -12.51 -5.18
N GLU A 126 5.32 -11.41 -5.03
CA GLU A 126 6.78 -11.42 -5.08
C GLU A 126 7.35 -11.06 -3.70
N PRO A 127 8.26 -11.85 -3.14
CA PRO A 127 8.85 -11.54 -1.85
C PRO A 127 9.72 -10.28 -1.91
N ARG A 128 9.67 -9.47 -0.87
CA ARG A 128 10.56 -8.32 -0.65
C ARG A 128 11.25 -8.49 0.70
N TYR A 129 12.54 -8.20 0.74
CA TYR A 129 13.38 -8.44 1.91
C TYR A 129 13.94 -7.12 2.43
N LEU A 130 13.94 -6.97 3.74
CA LEU A 130 14.65 -5.89 4.42
C LEU A 130 16.01 -6.41 4.86
N ALA A 131 17.07 -5.85 4.30
CA ALA A 131 18.44 -6.16 4.70
C ALA A 131 18.93 -5.16 5.75
N THR A 132 19.55 -5.66 6.81
CA THR A 132 20.13 -4.83 7.87
C THR A 132 21.54 -5.29 8.19
N THR A 133 22.40 -4.38 8.64
CA THR A 133 23.79 -4.71 9.02
C THR A 133 23.85 -5.62 10.24
N HIS A 134 22.93 -5.48 11.19
CA HIS A 134 22.78 -6.36 12.34
C HIS A 134 21.33 -6.48 12.80
N ARG A 135 21.01 -7.64 13.37
CA ARG A 135 19.65 -7.96 13.82
C ARG A 135 19.07 -6.97 14.83
N MET A 136 19.92 -6.38 15.69
CA MET A 136 19.51 -5.43 16.71
C MET A 136 19.18 -4.03 16.14
N ALA A 137 19.58 -3.74 14.88
CA ALA A 137 19.22 -2.49 14.21
C ALA A 137 17.78 -2.47 13.68
N LEU A 138 17.17 -3.64 13.47
CA LEU A 138 15.86 -3.77 12.85
C LEU A 138 14.75 -2.97 13.57
N PRO A 139 14.58 -3.04 14.93
CA PRO A 139 13.55 -2.25 15.61
C PRO A 139 13.72 -0.75 15.42
N ARG A 140 14.97 -0.27 15.48
CA ARG A 140 15.28 1.14 15.26
C ARG A 140 14.98 1.57 13.83
N ILE A 141 15.39 0.78 12.84
CA ILE A 141 15.11 1.06 11.43
C ILE A 141 13.61 1.13 11.17
N LEU A 142 12.83 0.19 11.72
CA LEU A 142 11.37 0.20 11.58
C LEU A 142 10.76 1.44 12.23
N LEU A 143 11.21 1.83 13.43
CA LEU A 143 10.79 3.06 14.09
C LEU A 143 11.14 4.31 13.28
N ASP A 144 12.36 4.39 12.76
CA ASP A 144 12.82 5.52 11.95
C ASP A 144 11.99 5.63 10.66
N VAL A 145 11.71 4.51 9.99
CA VAL A 145 10.83 4.46 8.79
C VAL A 145 9.41 4.88 9.14
N MET A 146 8.83 4.35 10.23
CA MET A 146 7.48 4.74 10.66
C MET A 146 7.40 6.23 11.01
N THR A 147 8.43 6.77 11.67
CA THR A 147 8.52 8.19 12.00
C THR A 147 8.58 9.05 10.74
N LEU A 148 9.39 8.65 9.76
CA LEU A 148 9.52 9.34 8.48
C LEU A 148 8.18 9.38 7.73
N ILE A 149 7.50 8.24 7.64
CA ILE A 149 6.20 8.08 6.96
C ILE A 149 5.10 8.90 7.66
N SER A 150 5.17 9.03 8.98
CA SER A 150 4.19 9.78 9.77
C SER A 150 4.42 11.29 9.78
N GLY A 151 5.45 11.79 9.09
CA GLY A 151 5.79 13.22 9.12
C GLY A 151 6.46 13.68 10.41
N GLY A 152 7.17 12.77 11.09
CA GLY A 152 7.90 13.02 12.34
C GLY A 152 7.23 12.42 13.58
N VAL A 153 7.90 12.56 14.73
CA VAL A 153 7.45 11.99 16.02
C VAL A 153 6.05 12.52 16.42
N ARG A 154 5.71 13.77 16.05
CA ARG A 154 4.39 14.35 16.31
C ARG A 154 3.26 13.65 15.55
N GLY A 155 3.51 13.19 14.34
CA GLY A 155 2.54 12.45 13.54
C GLY A 155 2.28 11.03 14.04
N LEU A 156 3.23 10.44 14.77
CA LEU A 156 3.09 9.12 15.40
C LEU A 156 2.16 9.13 16.63
N VAL A 157 2.13 10.24 17.35
CA VAL A 157 1.40 10.38 18.64
C VAL A 157 0.01 11.01 18.45
N ALA A 158 -0.24 11.65 17.31
CA ALA A 158 -1.48 12.39 17.03
C ALA A 158 -2.56 11.57 16.29
N ARG A 159 -2.46 10.23 16.32
CA ARG A 159 -3.45 9.31 15.71
C ARG A 159 -4.12 8.43 16.73
#